data_57fd636bb2adf8a0073492ccb4e91355
#
_entry.id   57fd636bb2adf8a0073492ccb4e91355
#
_cell.length_a   1.000
_cell.length_b   1.000
_cell.length_c   1.000
_cell.angle_alpha   90.00
_cell.angle_beta   90.00
_cell.angle_gamma   90.00
#
_symmetry.space_group_name_H-M   'P 1'
#
loop_
_entity.id
_entity.type
_entity.pdbx_description
1 polymer ?
#
loop_
_entity_poly.entity_id
_entity_poly.type
_entity_poly.pdbx_seq_one_letter_code
_entity_poly.pdbx_strand_id
1 'polypeptide(L)'
;YKRQIESLLAAMVADGVTGKKHNANTELIGQGVANIVTPLFGGIPATGAIARTMASINNGGKSPVAGIIHAVVLLLKYLFLMPYAVYIPLSCLAAILVMVAYNMSEWRSFKYLLRGDKSDVAVLIITFLLTVIVDLTVAIEVGVVLAIVLFVRRVMETSHLSLIHISE
;
A
#
# COMPACT_ATOMS: atom_id res chain seq x y z
N TYR A 1 -9.39 -12.02 -1.45
CA TYR A 1 -9.68 -10.62 -1.15
C TYR A 1 -8.45 -9.89 -0.57
N LYS A 2 -7.83 -10.32 0.58
CA LYS A 2 -6.70 -9.61 1.23
C LYS A 2 -5.56 -9.27 0.26
N ARG A 3 -5.07 -10.25 -0.51
CA ARG A 3 -3.96 -10.06 -1.46
C ARG A 3 -4.29 -9.12 -2.63
N GLN A 4 -5.55 -9.10 -3.06
CA GLN A 4 -6.00 -8.19 -4.10
C GLN A 4 -5.99 -6.73 -3.62
N ILE A 5 -6.44 -6.52 -2.38
CA ILE A 5 -6.41 -5.20 -1.73
C ILE A 5 -4.97 -4.72 -1.58
N GLU A 6 -4.06 -5.56 -1.11
CA GLU A 6 -2.64 -5.21 -0.94
C GLU A 6 -1.96 -4.87 -2.27
N SER A 7 -2.22 -5.64 -3.34
CA SER A 7 -1.66 -5.36 -4.67
C SER A 7 -2.17 -4.04 -5.23
N LEU A 8 -3.49 -3.80 -5.16
CA LEU A 8 -4.08 -2.53 -5.60
C LEU A 8 -3.58 -1.35 -4.77
N LEU A 9 -3.42 -1.53 -3.46
CA LEU A 9 -2.88 -0.49 -2.59
C LEU A 9 -1.43 -0.16 -2.97
N ALA A 10 -0.61 -1.17 -3.25
CA ALA A 10 0.76 -0.97 -3.73
C ALA A 10 0.80 -0.20 -5.06
N ALA A 11 -0.12 -0.52 -5.99
CA ALA A 11 -0.25 0.19 -7.26
C ALA A 11 -0.71 1.64 -7.08
N MET A 12 -1.70 1.89 -6.20
CA MET A 12 -2.18 3.25 -5.90
C MET A 12 -1.10 4.12 -5.25
N VAL A 13 -0.32 3.56 -4.33
CA VAL A 13 0.80 4.27 -3.71
C VAL A 13 1.87 4.60 -4.76
N ALA A 14 2.17 3.66 -5.67
CA ALA A 14 3.08 3.88 -6.77
C ALA A 14 2.60 5.00 -7.72
N ASP A 15 1.30 5.05 -8.02
CA ASP A 15 0.68 6.11 -8.81
C ASP A 15 0.86 7.49 -8.17
N GLY A 16 0.61 7.57 -6.86
CA GLY A 16 0.78 8.81 -6.11
C GLY A 16 2.21 9.38 -6.17
N VAL A 17 3.20 8.52 -6.18
CA VAL A 17 4.62 8.93 -6.24
C VAL A 17 5.10 9.18 -7.66
N THR A 18 4.65 8.39 -8.63
CA THR A 18 5.08 8.50 -10.04
C THR A 18 4.28 9.51 -10.86
N GLY A 19 3.11 9.91 -10.38
CA GLY A 19 2.15 10.75 -11.11
C GLY A 19 1.50 10.07 -12.31
N LYS A 20 1.62 8.75 -12.44
CA LYS A 20 1.02 7.94 -13.51
C LYS A 20 -0.15 7.16 -12.96
N LYS A 21 -1.15 6.89 -13.80
CA LYS A 21 -2.29 6.03 -13.43
C LYS A 21 -2.07 4.62 -13.95
N HIS A 22 -2.24 3.63 -13.07
CA HIS A 22 -2.25 2.22 -13.45
C HIS A 22 -3.64 1.77 -13.94
N ASN A 23 -3.70 0.63 -14.62
CA ASN A 23 -4.96 -0.04 -14.94
C ASN A 23 -5.25 -1.14 -13.92
N ALA A 24 -6.18 -0.88 -13.00
CA ALA A 24 -6.52 -1.78 -11.90
C ALA A 24 -6.97 -3.18 -12.39
N ASN A 25 -7.71 -3.24 -13.50
CA ASN A 25 -8.17 -4.52 -14.05
C ASN A 25 -6.99 -5.36 -14.57
N THR A 26 -6.04 -4.74 -15.26
CA THR A 26 -4.84 -5.43 -15.75
C THR A 26 -3.98 -5.93 -14.61
N GLU A 27 -3.83 -5.13 -13.55
CA GLU A 27 -3.11 -5.52 -12.33
C GLU A 27 -3.75 -6.74 -11.66
N LEU A 28 -5.07 -6.73 -11.48
CA LEU A 28 -5.80 -7.86 -10.89
C LEU A 28 -5.72 -9.13 -11.73
N ILE A 29 -5.81 -9.01 -13.07
CA ILE A 29 -5.66 -10.15 -13.98
C ILE A 29 -4.24 -10.71 -13.87
N GLY A 30 -3.21 -9.86 -13.91
CA GLY A 30 -1.81 -10.25 -13.78
C GLY A 30 -1.56 -10.97 -12.45
N GLN A 31 -2.06 -10.42 -11.35
CA GLN A 31 -1.97 -11.03 -10.02
C GLN A 31 -2.71 -12.38 -9.96
N GLY A 32 -3.87 -12.49 -10.60
CA GLY A 32 -4.64 -13.73 -10.67
C GLY A 32 -3.88 -14.82 -11.40
N VAL A 33 -3.37 -14.52 -12.60
CA VAL A 33 -2.57 -15.46 -13.41
C VAL A 33 -1.31 -15.87 -12.66
N ALA A 34 -0.57 -14.93 -12.06
CA ALA A 34 0.63 -15.23 -11.29
C ALA A 34 0.33 -16.21 -10.14
N ASN A 35 -0.78 -16.00 -9.40
CA ASN A 35 -1.17 -16.84 -8.28
C ASN A 35 -1.72 -18.23 -8.69
N ILE A 36 -2.17 -18.40 -9.92
CA ILE A 36 -2.53 -19.71 -10.49
C ILE A 36 -1.28 -20.48 -10.91
N VAL A 37 -0.33 -19.78 -11.51
CA VAL A 37 0.90 -20.40 -12.02
C VAL A 37 1.88 -20.75 -10.90
N THR A 38 2.01 -19.92 -9.87
CA THR A 38 2.97 -20.10 -8.77
C THR A 38 2.86 -21.47 -8.08
N PRO A 39 1.67 -22.02 -7.73
CA PRO A 39 1.55 -23.33 -7.12
C PRO A 39 1.98 -24.49 -8.02
N LEU A 40 1.89 -24.35 -9.36
CA LEU A 40 2.35 -25.38 -10.30
C LEU A 40 3.89 -25.58 -10.23
N PHE A 41 4.61 -24.57 -9.77
CA PHE A 41 6.06 -24.64 -9.52
C PHE A 41 6.39 -24.84 -8.03
N GLY A 42 5.42 -25.25 -7.20
CA GLY A 42 5.64 -25.49 -5.76
C GLY A 42 5.78 -24.22 -4.93
N GLY A 43 5.46 -23.06 -5.49
CA GLY A 43 5.51 -21.78 -4.79
C GLY A 43 4.24 -21.48 -3.98
N ILE A 44 4.36 -20.54 -3.03
CA ILE A 44 3.23 -20.01 -2.26
C ILE A 44 2.66 -18.79 -3.00
N PRO A 45 1.32 -18.66 -3.11
CA PRO A 45 0.72 -17.48 -3.70
C PRO A 45 1.19 -16.19 -3.02
N ALA A 46 1.60 -15.21 -3.83
CA ALA A 46 2.18 -13.94 -3.37
C ALA A 46 1.33 -12.73 -3.77
N THR A 47 1.64 -11.57 -3.22
CA THR A 47 1.03 -10.28 -3.54
C THR A 47 2.11 -9.23 -3.75
N GLY A 48 1.73 -8.09 -4.33
CA GLY A 48 2.60 -6.93 -4.44
C GLY A 48 2.98 -6.39 -3.05
N ALA A 49 4.26 -6.06 -2.85
CA ALA A 49 4.76 -5.50 -1.60
C ALA A 49 5.02 -4.01 -1.78
N ILE A 50 4.29 -3.16 -1.03
CA ILE A 50 4.40 -1.70 -1.07
C ILE A 50 5.86 -1.27 -0.87
N ALA A 51 6.54 -1.81 0.15
CA ALA A 51 7.92 -1.49 0.48
C ALA A 51 8.90 -1.73 -0.68
N ARG A 52 8.76 -2.86 -1.38
CA ARG A 52 9.62 -3.21 -2.52
C ARG A 52 9.32 -2.35 -3.74
N THR A 53 8.04 -2.07 -3.99
CA THR A 53 7.60 -1.18 -5.07
C THR A 53 8.17 0.22 -4.87
N MET A 54 8.04 0.77 -3.67
CA MET A 54 8.59 2.08 -3.32
C MET A 54 10.12 2.11 -3.41
N ALA A 55 10.80 1.08 -2.92
CA ALA A 55 12.26 0.97 -3.06
C ALA A 55 12.69 0.95 -4.54
N SER A 56 11.97 0.23 -5.40
CA SER A 56 12.24 0.21 -6.84
C SER A 56 12.05 1.58 -7.49
N ILE A 57 10.96 2.27 -7.18
CA ILE A 57 10.65 3.61 -7.71
C ILE A 57 11.70 4.63 -7.25
N ASN A 58 12.06 4.64 -5.97
CA ASN A 58 13.05 5.54 -5.40
C ASN A 58 14.46 5.34 -5.99
N ASN A 59 14.75 4.11 -6.44
CA ASN A 59 15.99 3.78 -7.15
C ASN A 59 15.89 3.94 -8.69
N GLY A 60 14.84 4.58 -9.18
CA GLY A 60 14.68 4.91 -10.61
C GLY A 60 14.05 3.80 -11.45
N GLY A 61 13.45 2.78 -10.86
CA GLY A 61 12.69 1.74 -11.57
C GLY A 61 11.39 2.29 -12.14
N LYS A 62 11.35 2.55 -13.44
CA LYS A 62 10.19 3.14 -14.16
C LYS A 62 9.49 2.16 -15.10
N SER A 63 9.94 0.93 -15.17
CA SER A 63 9.53 -0.04 -16.18
C SER A 63 9.28 -1.42 -15.57
N PRO A 64 8.33 -2.21 -16.11
CA PRO A 64 8.12 -3.62 -15.74
C PRO A 64 9.38 -4.48 -15.87
N VAL A 65 10.32 -4.08 -16.74
CA VAL A 65 11.61 -4.76 -16.92
C VAL A 65 12.40 -4.82 -15.61
N ALA A 66 12.33 -3.80 -14.77
CA ALA A 66 12.97 -3.81 -13.45
C ALA A 66 12.46 -4.96 -12.58
N GLY A 67 11.15 -5.25 -12.63
CA GLY A 67 10.55 -6.39 -11.92
C GLY A 67 11.03 -7.75 -12.47
N ILE A 68 11.15 -7.87 -13.79
CA ILE A 68 11.65 -9.10 -14.43
C ILE A 68 13.12 -9.35 -14.04
N ILE A 69 13.96 -8.32 -14.13
CA ILE A 69 15.38 -8.41 -13.70
C ILE A 69 15.47 -8.79 -12.22
N HIS A 70 14.64 -8.18 -11.38
CA HIS A 70 14.58 -8.52 -9.96
C HIS A 70 14.24 -10.00 -9.73
N ALA A 71 13.25 -10.54 -10.45
CA ALA A 71 12.87 -11.95 -10.35
C ALA A 71 14.00 -12.87 -10.81
N VAL A 72 14.68 -12.55 -11.90
CA VAL A 72 15.85 -13.32 -12.40
C VAL A 72 16.99 -13.29 -11.38
N VAL A 73 17.31 -12.14 -10.83
CA VAL A 73 18.36 -12.00 -9.80
C VAL A 73 18.01 -12.78 -8.53
N LEU A 74 16.72 -12.79 -8.11
CA LEU A 74 16.27 -13.61 -6.98
C LEU A 74 16.41 -15.09 -7.26
N LEU A 75 16.08 -15.54 -8.48
CA LEU A 75 16.27 -16.94 -8.90
C LEU A 75 17.74 -17.33 -8.86
N LEU A 76 18.62 -16.51 -9.41
CA LEU A 76 20.07 -16.72 -9.36
C LEU A 76 20.60 -16.76 -7.92
N LYS A 77 20.15 -15.85 -7.07
CA LYS A 77 20.49 -15.86 -5.63
C LYS A 77 20.03 -17.16 -4.97
N TYR A 78 18.82 -17.61 -5.25
CA TYR A 78 18.31 -18.86 -4.70
C TYR A 78 19.17 -20.06 -5.12
N LEU A 79 19.51 -20.15 -6.40
CA LEU A 79 20.28 -21.29 -6.92
C LEU A 79 21.73 -21.30 -6.45
N PHE A 80 22.42 -20.15 -6.38
CA PHE A 80 23.86 -20.08 -6.11
C PHE A 80 24.21 -19.61 -4.71
N LEU A 81 23.42 -18.72 -4.12
CA LEU A 81 23.74 -18.07 -2.84
C LEU A 81 22.97 -18.64 -1.64
N MET A 82 22.04 -19.58 -1.85
CA MET A 82 21.27 -20.16 -0.75
C MET A 82 22.17 -20.79 0.34
N PRO A 83 23.27 -21.53 0.01
CA PRO A 83 24.16 -22.05 1.04
C PRO A 83 24.85 -20.97 1.89
N TYR A 84 25.08 -19.79 1.32
CA TYR A 84 25.71 -18.65 2.01
C TYR A 84 24.74 -17.82 2.84
N ALA A 85 23.43 -17.98 2.64
CA ALA A 85 22.40 -17.26 3.39
C ALA A 85 22.45 -17.54 4.90
N VAL A 86 22.96 -18.69 5.31
CA VAL A 86 23.15 -19.09 6.71
C VAL A 86 24.11 -18.16 7.44
N TYR A 87 25.07 -17.56 6.75
CA TYR A 87 26.05 -16.63 7.35
C TYR A 87 25.51 -15.20 7.55
N ILE A 88 24.29 -14.90 7.06
CA ILE A 88 23.69 -13.58 7.25
C ILE A 88 23.10 -13.50 8.66
N PRO A 89 23.61 -12.65 9.55
CA PRO A 89 23.07 -12.51 10.91
C PRO A 89 21.68 -11.89 10.87
N LEU A 90 20.75 -12.43 11.66
CA LEU A 90 19.38 -11.92 11.78
C LEU A 90 19.33 -10.45 12.23
N SER A 91 20.30 -10.02 13.02
CA SER A 91 20.45 -8.62 13.45
C SER A 91 20.64 -7.65 12.28
N CYS A 92 21.38 -8.06 11.24
CA CYS A 92 21.55 -7.26 10.03
C CYS A 92 20.24 -7.11 9.25
N LEU A 93 19.47 -8.20 9.12
CA LEU A 93 18.16 -8.16 8.49
C LEU A 93 17.17 -7.29 9.28
N ALA A 94 17.18 -7.39 10.60
CA ALA A 94 16.36 -6.54 11.47
C ALA A 94 16.71 -5.06 11.32
N ALA A 95 17.98 -4.70 11.26
CA ALA A 95 18.43 -3.32 11.06
C ALA A 95 17.96 -2.74 9.73
N ILE A 96 18.03 -3.54 8.65
CA ILE A 96 17.53 -3.15 7.33
C ILE A 96 16.02 -2.93 7.37
N LEU A 97 15.26 -3.81 8.03
CA LEU A 97 13.80 -3.67 8.15
C LEU A 97 13.41 -2.41 8.92
N VAL A 98 14.11 -2.08 10.01
CA VAL A 98 13.89 -0.85 10.77
C VAL A 98 14.17 0.38 9.92
N MET A 99 15.26 0.39 9.15
CA MET A 99 15.60 1.50 8.26
C MET A 99 14.56 1.68 7.14
N VAL A 100 14.08 0.58 6.55
CA VAL A 100 13.01 0.60 5.54
C VAL A 100 11.71 1.14 6.16
N ALA A 101 11.31 0.68 7.34
CA ALA A 101 10.13 1.15 8.06
C ALA A 101 10.22 2.66 8.36
N TYR A 102 11.38 3.14 8.80
CA TYR A 102 11.62 4.56 9.04
C TYR A 102 11.46 5.40 7.75
N ASN A 103 12.09 4.96 6.65
CA ASN A 103 12.00 5.66 5.37
C ASN A 103 10.58 5.67 4.78
N MET A 104 9.77 4.65 5.08
CA MET A 104 8.38 4.55 4.62
C MET A 104 7.38 5.25 5.52
N SER A 105 7.78 5.63 6.73
CA SER A 105 6.88 6.18 7.74
C SER A 105 6.23 7.52 7.37
N GLU A 106 6.75 8.23 6.35
CA GLU A 106 6.23 9.54 5.89
C GLU A 106 5.74 10.45 7.02
N TRP A 107 6.50 10.54 8.09
CA TRP A 107 6.15 11.28 9.31
C TRP A 107 5.70 12.73 9.04
N ARG A 108 6.25 13.35 7.98
CA ARG A 108 5.88 14.72 7.59
C ARG A 108 4.45 14.79 7.07
N SER A 109 4.05 13.85 6.22
CA SER A 109 2.69 13.74 5.66
C SER A 109 1.69 13.45 6.77
N PHE A 110 2.01 12.54 7.70
CA PHE A 110 1.17 12.25 8.86
C PHE A 110 0.93 13.49 9.72
N LYS A 111 1.99 14.25 10.04
CA LYS A 111 1.88 15.49 10.82
C LYS A 111 1.08 16.57 10.10
N TYR A 112 1.17 16.63 8.78
CA TYR A 112 0.38 17.56 7.97
C TYR A 112 -1.11 17.19 8.00
N LEU A 113 -1.44 15.91 7.81
CA LEU A 113 -2.82 15.41 7.85
C LEU A 113 -3.50 15.63 9.21
N LEU A 114 -2.76 15.55 10.31
CA LEU A 114 -3.29 15.86 11.65
C LEU A 114 -3.75 17.33 11.83
N ARG A 115 -3.39 18.22 10.92
CA ARG A 115 -3.83 19.63 10.91
C ARG A 115 -5.06 19.88 10.04
N GLY A 116 -5.59 18.84 9.39
CA GLY A 116 -6.79 18.88 8.58
C GLY A 116 -8.08 18.98 9.40
N ASP A 117 -9.21 18.81 8.73
CA ASP A 117 -10.54 18.82 9.35
C ASP A 117 -10.65 17.73 10.42
N LYS A 118 -11.33 18.05 11.51
CA LYS A 118 -11.49 17.12 12.66
C LYS A 118 -12.09 15.77 12.27
N SER A 119 -12.99 15.74 11.28
CA SER A 119 -13.58 14.53 10.74
C SER A 119 -12.53 13.64 10.05
N ASP A 120 -11.69 14.24 9.21
CA ASP A 120 -10.66 13.52 8.45
C ASP A 120 -9.54 13.00 9.38
N VAL A 121 -9.20 13.81 10.40
CA VAL A 121 -8.26 13.41 11.46
C VAL A 121 -8.80 12.24 12.27
N ALA A 122 -10.10 12.22 12.59
CA ALA A 122 -10.73 11.11 13.30
C ALA A 122 -10.66 9.80 12.48
N VAL A 123 -10.97 9.85 11.18
CA VAL A 123 -10.83 8.70 10.27
C VAL A 123 -9.39 8.22 10.24
N LEU A 124 -8.44 9.12 10.07
CA LEU A 124 -7.01 8.81 10.01
C LEU A 124 -6.55 8.06 11.28
N ILE A 125 -6.88 8.58 12.46
CA ILE A 125 -6.46 8.00 13.74
C ILE A 125 -7.11 6.63 13.95
N ILE A 126 -8.42 6.51 13.70
CA ILE A 126 -9.15 5.25 13.87
C ILE A 126 -8.60 4.19 12.91
N THR A 127 -8.42 4.53 11.64
CA THR A 127 -7.89 3.61 10.63
C THR A 127 -6.47 3.19 10.97
N PHE A 128 -5.63 4.12 11.43
CA PHE A 128 -4.26 3.83 11.85
C PHE A 128 -4.24 2.87 13.04
N LEU A 129 -5.02 3.12 14.08
CA LEU A 129 -5.11 2.25 15.26
C LEU A 129 -5.63 0.86 14.89
N LEU A 130 -6.68 0.78 14.05
CA LEU A 130 -7.19 -0.51 13.57
C LEU A 130 -6.14 -1.28 12.76
N THR A 131 -5.37 -0.60 11.92
CA THR A 131 -4.30 -1.23 11.14
C THR A 131 -3.23 -1.84 12.05
N VAL A 132 -2.87 -1.16 13.13
CA VAL A 132 -1.82 -1.61 14.06
C VAL A 132 -2.31 -2.72 14.98
N ILE A 133 -3.54 -2.64 15.48
CA ILE A 133 -4.07 -3.53 16.52
C ILE A 133 -4.72 -4.79 15.93
N VAL A 134 -5.42 -4.65 14.80
CA VAL A 134 -6.23 -5.74 14.23
C VAL A 134 -5.61 -6.26 12.93
N ASP A 135 -5.89 -5.61 11.81
CA ASP A 135 -5.43 -5.98 10.46
C ASP A 135 -5.72 -4.84 9.48
N LEU A 136 -4.88 -4.71 8.47
CA LEU A 136 -5.04 -3.73 7.38
C LEU A 136 -6.39 -3.86 6.67
N THR A 137 -6.90 -5.07 6.45
CA THR A 137 -8.18 -5.30 5.74
C THR A 137 -9.36 -4.73 6.52
N VAL A 138 -9.44 -5.04 7.81
CA VAL A 138 -10.49 -4.52 8.70
C VAL A 138 -10.40 -3.01 8.82
N ALA A 139 -9.18 -2.48 8.89
CA ALA A 139 -8.97 -1.03 8.95
C ALA A 139 -9.50 -0.32 7.70
N ILE A 140 -9.29 -0.89 6.51
CA ILE A 140 -9.80 -0.34 5.25
C ILE A 140 -11.33 -0.39 5.22
N GLU A 141 -11.94 -1.54 5.56
CA GLU A 141 -13.40 -1.69 5.56
C GLU A 141 -14.07 -0.68 6.50
N VAL A 142 -13.61 -0.60 7.74
CA VAL A 142 -14.13 0.35 8.73
C VAL A 142 -13.83 1.79 8.33
N GLY A 143 -12.63 2.06 7.83
CA GLY A 143 -12.21 3.40 7.40
C GLY A 143 -13.07 3.94 6.25
N VAL A 144 -13.37 3.10 5.26
CA VAL A 144 -14.25 3.47 4.13
C VAL A 144 -15.67 3.75 4.60
N VAL A 145 -16.24 2.89 5.44
CA VAL A 145 -17.58 3.10 5.99
C VAL A 145 -17.65 4.41 6.79
N LEU A 146 -16.66 4.63 7.65
CA LEU A 146 -16.59 5.85 8.48
C LEU A 146 -16.44 7.11 7.60
N ALA A 147 -15.57 7.04 6.59
CA ALA A 147 -15.36 8.14 5.63
C ALA A 147 -16.65 8.48 4.87
N ILE A 148 -17.40 7.47 4.41
CA ILE A 148 -18.69 7.67 3.72
C ILE A 148 -19.69 8.35 4.66
N VAL A 149 -19.84 7.88 5.90
CA VAL A 149 -20.78 8.45 6.87
C VAL A 149 -20.45 9.93 7.16
N LEU A 150 -19.17 10.23 7.38
CA LEU A 150 -18.73 11.61 7.65
C LEU A 150 -18.84 12.50 6.42
N PHE A 151 -18.58 11.97 5.23
CA PHE A 151 -18.78 12.69 3.97
C PHE A 151 -20.25 13.06 3.74
N VAL A 152 -21.17 12.09 3.92
CA VAL A 152 -22.62 12.36 3.79
C VAL A 152 -23.07 13.43 4.79
N ARG A 153 -22.61 13.34 6.03
CA ARG A 153 -22.90 14.39 7.05
C ARG A 153 -22.41 15.76 6.61
N ARG A 154 -21.18 15.86 6.10
CA ARG A 154 -20.59 17.12 5.61
C ARG A 154 -21.39 17.71 4.44
N VAL A 155 -21.82 16.87 3.49
CA VAL A 155 -22.65 17.29 2.36
C VAL A 155 -24.00 17.82 2.83
N MET A 156 -24.64 17.17 3.81
CA MET A 156 -25.91 17.64 4.37
C MET A 156 -25.76 19.01 5.05
N GLU A 157 -24.71 19.21 5.84
CA GLU A 157 -24.43 20.49 6.51
C GLU A 157 -24.20 21.63 5.50
N THR A 158 -23.51 21.35 4.40
CA THR A 158 -23.23 22.33 3.34
C THR A 158 -24.48 22.66 2.51
N SER A 159 -25.35 21.67 2.27
CA SER A 159 -26.58 21.85 1.49
C SER A 159 -27.62 22.75 2.22
N HIS A 160 -27.68 22.70 3.55
CA HIS A 160 -28.55 23.58 4.32
C HIS A 160 -28.15 25.05 4.20
N LEU A 161 -26.86 25.36 4.12
CA LEU A 161 -26.40 26.75 3.96
C LEU A 161 -26.72 27.32 2.57
N SER A 162 -26.75 26.49 1.53
CA SER A 162 -27.07 26.92 0.16
C SER A 162 -28.56 27.31 0.00
N LEU A 163 -29.46 26.68 0.72
CA LEU A 163 -30.90 26.99 0.65
C LEU A 163 -31.28 28.30 1.34
N ILE A 164 -30.53 28.75 2.33
CA ILE A 164 -30.77 30.01 3.04
C ILE A 164 -30.41 31.23 2.17
N HIS A 165 -29.47 31.10 1.25
CA HIS A 165 -29.04 32.20 0.38
C HIS A 165 -29.93 32.41 -0.85
N ILE A 166 -30.89 31.51 -1.14
CA ILE A 166 -31.80 31.63 -2.31
C ILE A 166 -33.13 32.31 -1.92
N SER A 167 -33.37 32.57 -0.62
CA SER A 167 -34.62 33.16 -0.11
C SER A 167 -34.52 34.65 0.23
N GLU A 168 -33.45 35.36 -0.13
CA GLU A 168 -33.32 36.81 -0.17
C GLU A 168 -33.22 37.30 -1.64
#